data_c03c7aa00fdd0138bbbf445cac9fa97f
#
_entry.id   c03c7aa00fdd0138bbbf445cac9fa97f
#
_cell.length_a   1.000
_cell.length_b   1.000
_cell.length_c   1.000
_cell.angle_alpha   90.00
_cell.angle_beta   90.00
_cell.angle_gamma   90.00
#
_symmetry.space_group_name_H-M   'P 1'
#
loop_
_entity.id
_entity.type
_entity.pdbx_description
1 polymer ?
#
loop_
_entity_poly.entity_id
_entity_poly.type
_entity_poly.pdbx_seq_one_letter_code
_entity_poly.pdbx_strand_id
1 'polypeptide(L)'
;PENILKISEVMQIAYSLRSVYMADSDFYDVPKNEFLSKDRAKQLLTNINLKRMSNADDYDPEKFKFKENTTHYSIVDGFGNIVSTTTTLNTAFGSGIVIKDTGILMNNEMDDFSASPSQPNYFGLLGTYANRIEPLKRPLSSMTPTIVFNNDKPYLVTGAQGGSRIITAVLQVILNYYEFGLNAEESVYKPRYHHQWQPEHLMYESFDDELVDELTKMGFNLYRRPATYDFSNGITSSIMFEDNNLIGVSDFRSDDYLSIGVNKDE
;
A
#
# COMPACT_ATOMS: atom_id res chain seq x y z
N PRO A 1 -18.03 -3.22 -10.90
CA PRO A 1 -18.30 -3.50 -9.48
C PRO A 1 -17.70 -4.81 -9.01
N GLU A 2 -17.91 -5.92 -9.73
CA GLU A 2 -17.48 -7.27 -9.33
C GLU A 2 -15.97 -7.39 -9.04
N ASN A 3 -15.11 -6.78 -9.86
CA ASN A 3 -13.66 -6.78 -9.61
C ASN A 3 -13.29 -5.96 -8.38
N ILE A 4 -13.98 -4.83 -8.14
CA ILE A 4 -13.76 -4.03 -6.93
C ILE A 4 -14.14 -4.84 -5.70
N LEU A 5 -15.30 -5.53 -5.71
CA LEU A 5 -15.71 -6.40 -4.63
C LEU A 5 -14.66 -7.49 -4.36
N LYS A 6 -14.24 -8.23 -5.38
CA LYS A 6 -13.25 -9.30 -5.22
C LYS A 6 -11.92 -8.80 -4.64
N ILE A 7 -11.41 -7.71 -5.17
CA ILE A 7 -10.12 -7.13 -4.72
C ILE A 7 -10.26 -6.57 -3.30
N SER A 8 -11.37 -5.89 -2.98
CA SER A 8 -11.62 -5.35 -1.63
C SER A 8 -11.75 -6.44 -0.57
N GLU A 9 -12.42 -7.54 -0.87
CA GLU A 9 -12.50 -8.71 0.03
C GLU A 9 -11.10 -9.32 0.26
N VAL A 10 -10.29 -9.45 -0.79
CA VAL A 10 -8.91 -9.93 -0.66
C VAL A 10 -8.07 -8.97 0.19
N MET A 11 -8.20 -7.65 -0.01
CA MET A 11 -7.55 -6.64 0.84
C MET A 11 -7.98 -6.79 2.31
N GLN A 12 -9.27 -6.93 2.58
CA GLN A 12 -9.80 -7.11 3.93
C GLN A 12 -9.21 -8.35 4.61
N ILE A 13 -9.22 -9.49 3.93
CA ILE A 13 -8.63 -10.74 4.43
C ILE A 13 -7.14 -10.57 4.70
N ALA A 14 -6.39 -10.00 3.74
CA ALA A 14 -4.95 -9.81 3.87
C ALA A 14 -4.59 -8.91 5.06
N TYR A 15 -5.32 -7.80 5.26
CA TYR A 15 -5.07 -6.92 6.40
C TYR A 15 -5.48 -7.55 7.74
N SER A 16 -6.55 -8.35 7.79
CA SER A 16 -6.90 -9.08 9.00
C SER A 16 -5.83 -10.10 9.39
N LEU A 17 -5.30 -10.85 8.42
CA LEU A 17 -4.20 -11.79 8.65
C LEU A 17 -2.90 -11.07 9.02
N ARG A 18 -2.60 -9.94 8.37
CA ARG A 18 -1.47 -9.07 8.71
C ARG A 18 -1.54 -8.64 10.18
N SER A 19 -2.69 -8.16 10.62
CA SER A 19 -2.91 -7.69 11.99
C SER A 19 -2.59 -8.77 13.04
N VAL A 20 -2.92 -10.01 12.76
CA VAL A 20 -2.80 -11.11 13.72
C VAL A 20 -1.43 -11.78 13.69
N TYR A 21 -0.87 -12.00 12.49
CA TYR A 21 0.25 -12.93 12.30
C TYR A 21 1.55 -12.29 11.77
N MET A 22 1.50 -11.03 11.31
CA MET A 22 2.71 -10.42 10.76
C MET A 22 3.48 -9.66 11.84
N ALA A 23 4.80 -9.86 11.84
CA ALA A 23 5.73 -9.24 12.78
C ALA A 23 7.17 -9.44 12.30
N ASP A 24 8.16 -8.98 13.08
CA ASP A 24 9.56 -9.31 12.87
C ASP A 24 9.77 -10.82 13.01
N SER A 25 10.20 -11.46 11.93
CA SER A 25 10.39 -12.92 11.88
C SER A 25 11.55 -13.45 12.73
N ASP A 26 12.40 -12.57 13.24
CA ASP A 26 13.47 -12.97 14.20
C ASP A 26 12.91 -13.13 15.62
N PHE A 27 11.69 -12.60 15.87
CA PHE A 27 11.04 -12.59 17.19
C PHE A 27 9.70 -13.34 17.23
N TYR A 28 9.13 -13.63 16.08
CA TYR A 28 7.82 -14.29 15.97
C TYR A 28 7.81 -15.24 14.78
N ASP A 29 7.24 -16.43 14.97
CA ASP A 29 7.09 -17.41 13.90
C ASP A 29 5.96 -16.99 12.93
N VAL A 30 6.32 -16.17 11.94
CA VAL A 30 5.41 -15.71 10.92
C VAL A 30 5.10 -16.84 9.94
N PRO A 31 3.84 -17.26 9.72
CA PRO A 31 3.48 -18.38 8.86
C PRO A 31 3.64 -18.04 7.36
N LYS A 32 4.85 -17.70 6.94
CA LYS A 32 5.18 -17.23 5.58
C LYS A 32 4.73 -18.21 4.49
N ASN A 33 4.95 -19.51 4.72
CA ASN A 33 4.60 -20.54 3.74
C ASN A 33 3.09 -20.64 3.52
N GLU A 34 2.28 -20.41 4.56
CA GLU A 34 0.82 -20.37 4.43
C GLU A 34 0.35 -19.14 3.66
N PHE A 35 0.94 -17.97 3.95
CA PHE A 35 0.58 -16.72 3.25
C PHE A 35 0.98 -16.74 1.78
N LEU A 36 2.04 -17.44 1.42
CA LEU A 36 2.50 -17.58 0.04
C LEU A 36 1.87 -18.78 -0.70
N SER A 37 1.06 -19.59 -0.01
CA SER A 37 0.43 -20.78 -0.58
C SER A 37 -0.74 -20.42 -1.49
N LYS A 38 -0.65 -20.83 -2.76
CA LYS A 38 -1.76 -20.69 -3.73
C LYS A 38 -2.99 -21.52 -3.32
N ASP A 39 -2.80 -22.67 -2.66
CA ASP A 39 -3.91 -23.51 -2.21
C ASP A 39 -4.62 -22.86 -1.02
N ARG A 40 -3.88 -22.24 -0.11
CA ARG A 40 -4.48 -21.45 0.97
C ARG A 40 -5.26 -20.25 0.42
N ALA A 41 -4.71 -19.54 -0.54
CA ALA A 41 -5.42 -18.45 -1.22
C ALA A 41 -6.73 -18.93 -1.85
N LYS A 42 -6.73 -20.07 -2.55
CA LYS A 42 -7.95 -20.66 -3.11
C LYS A 42 -8.98 -21.00 -2.04
N GLN A 43 -8.56 -21.58 -0.91
CA GLN A 43 -9.46 -21.88 0.22
C GLN A 43 -10.11 -20.61 0.79
N LEU A 44 -9.34 -19.55 0.96
CA LEU A 44 -9.86 -18.27 1.44
C LEU A 44 -10.88 -17.68 0.46
N LEU A 45 -10.61 -17.76 -0.83
CA LEU A 45 -11.54 -17.29 -1.88
C LEU A 45 -12.89 -18.02 -1.86
N THR A 46 -12.95 -19.30 -1.45
CA THR A 46 -14.24 -20.03 -1.36
C THR A 46 -15.21 -19.46 -0.32
N ASN A 47 -14.69 -18.68 0.63
CA ASN A 47 -15.49 -18.06 1.68
C ASN A 47 -15.96 -16.64 1.32
N ILE A 48 -15.49 -16.09 0.19
CA ILE A 48 -15.88 -14.76 -0.26
C ILE A 48 -17.28 -14.78 -0.84
N ASN A 49 -18.16 -13.92 -0.32
CA ASN A 49 -19.47 -13.67 -0.90
C ASN A 49 -19.35 -12.66 -2.06
N LEU A 50 -19.32 -13.14 -3.30
CA LEU A 50 -19.21 -12.30 -4.49
C LEU A 50 -20.42 -11.40 -4.79
N LYS A 51 -21.41 -11.36 -3.90
CA LYS A 51 -22.62 -10.53 -4.06
C LYS A 51 -22.76 -9.46 -3.00
N ARG A 52 -22.04 -9.56 -1.91
CA ARG A 52 -22.14 -8.64 -0.78
C ARG A 52 -20.82 -8.61 -0.01
N MET A 53 -20.41 -7.41 0.40
CA MET A 53 -19.26 -7.22 1.27
C MET A 53 -19.52 -7.82 2.67
N SER A 54 -18.51 -8.44 3.26
CA SER A 54 -18.55 -8.95 4.63
C SER A 54 -18.46 -7.79 5.63
N ASN A 55 -19.20 -7.85 6.73
CA ASN A 55 -19.16 -6.79 7.76
C ASN A 55 -17.95 -6.98 8.69
N ALA A 56 -17.28 -5.88 9.03
CA ALA A 56 -16.40 -5.75 10.17
C ALA A 56 -17.00 -4.73 11.16
N ASP A 57 -16.67 -4.80 12.45
CA ASP A 57 -17.32 -4.01 13.50
C ASP A 57 -17.09 -2.49 13.41
N ASP A 58 -18.02 -1.70 13.93
CA ASP A 58 -18.14 -0.24 13.84
C ASP A 58 -16.87 0.55 14.23
N TYR A 59 -16.36 1.34 13.29
CA TYR A 59 -15.25 2.24 13.49
C TYR A 59 -15.46 3.58 12.74
N ASP A 60 -15.14 4.72 13.38
CA ASP A 60 -15.38 6.05 12.82
C ASP A 60 -14.17 6.56 11.99
N PRO A 61 -14.29 6.67 10.66
CA PRO A 61 -13.19 7.07 9.78
C PRO A 61 -12.75 8.53 9.93
N GLU A 62 -13.61 9.41 10.46
CA GLU A 62 -13.27 10.84 10.63
C GLU A 62 -12.21 11.11 11.69
N LYS A 63 -11.94 10.15 12.57
CA LYS A 63 -10.92 10.25 13.60
C LYS A 63 -9.49 10.17 13.07
N PHE A 64 -9.30 9.75 11.82
CA PHE A 64 -7.98 9.52 11.20
C PHE A 64 -7.73 10.44 10.00
N LYS A 65 -7.43 11.72 10.30
CA LYS A 65 -6.90 12.66 9.30
C LYS A 65 -5.38 12.53 9.28
N PHE A 66 -4.87 11.77 8.31
CA PHE A 66 -3.45 11.50 8.18
C PHE A 66 -2.79 12.52 7.26
N LYS A 67 -1.75 13.21 7.75
CA LYS A 67 -0.72 13.83 6.91
C LYS A 67 0.47 12.89 6.89
N GLU A 68 0.75 12.35 5.72
CA GLU A 68 1.80 11.36 5.50
C GLU A 68 3.01 12.02 4.85
N ASN A 69 4.22 11.63 5.26
CA ASN A 69 5.46 12.00 4.58
C ASN A 69 6.38 10.78 4.49
N THR A 70 6.08 9.96 3.54
CA THR A 70 6.94 8.86 3.07
C THR A 70 7.43 9.24 1.69
N THR A 71 8.64 8.85 1.33
CA THR A 71 9.18 9.04 -0.01
C THR A 71 9.52 7.70 -0.64
N HIS A 72 9.15 7.54 -1.91
CA HIS A 72 9.55 6.37 -2.69
C HIS A 72 10.27 6.82 -3.97
N TYR A 73 11.32 6.08 -4.35
CA TYR A 73 11.98 6.24 -5.64
C TYR A 73 12.35 4.89 -6.25
N SER A 74 12.17 4.80 -7.56
CA SER A 74 12.56 3.69 -8.42
C SER A 74 13.67 4.13 -9.36
N ILE A 75 14.75 3.36 -9.46
CA ILE A 75 15.90 3.68 -10.30
C ILE A 75 16.30 2.46 -11.14
N VAL A 76 16.60 2.69 -12.41
CA VAL A 76 17.25 1.72 -13.28
C VAL A 76 18.45 2.43 -13.93
N ASP A 77 19.65 1.89 -13.75
CA ASP A 77 20.87 2.48 -14.31
C ASP A 77 21.21 1.91 -15.69
N GLY A 78 22.20 2.50 -16.35
CA GLY A 78 22.67 2.09 -17.67
C GLY A 78 23.36 0.71 -17.71
N PHE A 79 23.62 0.10 -16.56
CA PHE A 79 24.18 -1.25 -16.43
C PHE A 79 23.10 -2.31 -16.16
N GLY A 80 21.85 -1.89 -15.98
CA GLY A 80 20.72 -2.78 -15.63
C GLY A 80 20.56 -3.05 -14.14
N ASN A 81 21.24 -2.31 -13.27
CA ASN A 81 20.96 -2.37 -11.85
C ASN A 81 19.62 -1.69 -11.53
N ILE A 82 18.86 -2.27 -10.60
CA ILE A 82 17.51 -1.82 -10.27
C ILE A 82 17.42 -1.56 -8.78
N VAL A 83 16.87 -0.42 -8.41
CA VAL A 83 16.59 -0.04 -7.02
C VAL A 83 15.12 0.35 -6.89
N SER A 84 14.46 -0.18 -5.88
CA SER A 84 13.14 0.23 -5.41
C SER A 84 13.26 0.53 -3.91
N THR A 85 13.11 1.77 -3.52
CA THR A 85 13.37 2.18 -2.13
C THR A 85 12.27 3.10 -1.61
N THR A 86 11.75 2.76 -0.43
CA THR A 86 10.82 3.58 0.34
C THR A 86 11.49 3.97 1.65
N THR A 87 11.47 5.24 2.01
CA THR A 87 12.03 5.78 3.25
C THR A 87 11.02 6.71 3.91
N THR A 88 11.01 6.76 5.24
CA THR A 88 10.01 7.51 5.99
C THR A 88 10.50 7.91 7.37
N LEU A 89 9.88 8.92 7.94
CA LEU A 89 9.92 9.24 9.37
C LEU A 89 8.65 8.77 10.09
N ASN A 90 7.77 8.02 9.40
CA ASN A 90 6.42 7.61 9.72
C ASN A 90 5.42 8.76 9.51
N THR A 91 5.43 9.80 10.33
CA THR A 91 4.58 11.00 10.13
C THR A 91 5.38 12.16 9.52
N ALA A 92 4.67 13.24 9.12
CA ALA A 92 5.22 14.38 8.37
C ALA A 92 6.54 14.96 8.94
N PHE A 93 6.65 15.02 10.25
CA PHE A 93 7.86 15.48 10.96
C PHE A 93 8.35 14.45 11.99
N GLY A 94 8.03 13.17 11.78
CA GLY A 94 8.35 12.10 12.71
C GLY A 94 7.88 12.43 14.13
N SER A 95 8.78 12.34 15.10
CA SER A 95 8.50 12.71 16.49
C SER A 95 8.46 14.23 16.76
N GLY A 96 8.75 15.06 15.77
CA GLY A 96 8.93 16.51 15.94
C GLY A 96 10.21 16.91 16.68
N ILE A 97 11.10 15.96 16.98
CA ILE A 97 12.34 16.18 17.70
C ILE A 97 13.49 16.30 16.71
N VAL A 98 14.26 17.37 16.81
CA VAL A 98 15.52 17.55 16.07
C VAL A 98 16.68 17.23 16.99
N ILE A 99 17.61 16.38 16.56
CA ILE A 99 18.84 16.09 17.32
C ILE A 99 19.67 17.37 17.38
N LYS A 100 19.99 17.79 18.60
CA LYS A 100 20.76 19.02 18.84
C LYS A 100 22.05 19.03 18.02
N ASP A 101 22.33 20.17 17.41
CA ASP A 101 23.54 20.46 16.62
C ASP A 101 23.73 19.62 15.33
N THR A 102 22.71 18.85 14.90
CA THR A 102 22.79 18.02 13.68
C THR A 102 21.80 18.40 12.59
N GLY A 103 20.66 19.01 12.96
CA GLY A 103 19.55 19.24 12.02
C GLY A 103 18.75 17.98 11.63
N ILE A 104 19.06 16.83 12.21
CA ILE A 104 18.38 15.56 11.92
C ILE A 104 17.08 15.45 12.68
N LEU A 105 15.96 15.30 11.96
CA LEU A 105 14.65 14.96 12.51
C LEU A 105 14.59 13.49 12.91
N MET A 106 14.09 13.22 14.11
CA MET A 106 13.87 11.85 14.60
C MET A 106 12.53 11.31 14.07
N ASN A 107 12.54 10.06 13.65
CA ASN A 107 11.30 9.36 13.29
C ASN A 107 10.42 9.08 14.52
N ASN A 108 9.18 8.64 14.30
CA ASN A 108 8.28 8.10 15.31
C ASN A 108 7.75 6.70 14.94
N GLU A 109 8.62 5.88 14.33
CA GLU A 109 8.32 4.51 13.86
C GLU A 109 7.91 3.56 15.00
N MET A 110 8.10 3.92 16.26
CA MET A 110 7.60 3.14 17.39
C MET A 110 6.08 2.99 17.40
N ASP A 111 5.35 3.86 16.69
CA ASP A 111 3.91 3.77 16.50
C ASP A 111 3.50 2.59 15.61
N ASP A 112 4.41 2.09 14.77
CA ASP A 112 4.16 0.90 13.93
C ASP A 112 4.18 -0.42 14.73
N PHE A 113 4.62 -0.40 15.98
CA PHE A 113 4.38 -1.51 16.91
C PHE A 113 2.93 -1.52 17.43
N SER A 114 2.47 -2.68 17.85
CA SER A 114 1.23 -2.82 18.61
C SER A 114 1.46 -2.43 20.07
N ALA A 115 1.37 -1.13 20.37
CA ALA A 115 1.62 -0.62 21.71
C ALA A 115 0.57 -1.10 22.72
N SER A 116 -0.67 -1.29 22.29
CA SER A 116 -1.75 -1.86 23.07
C SER A 116 -2.65 -2.74 22.19
N PRO A 117 -3.04 -3.95 22.62
CA PRO A 117 -4.00 -4.77 21.90
C PRO A 117 -5.31 -4.00 21.65
N SER A 118 -5.86 -4.17 20.45
CA SER A 118 -7.13 -3.54 20.03
C SER A 118 -7.12 -2.01 19.95
N GLN A 119 -5.97 -1.36 20.13
CA GLN A 119 -5.83 0.06 19.84
C GLN A 119 -5.16 0.25 18.49
N PRO A 120 -5.76 1.04 17.59
CA PRO A 120 -5.15 1.32 16.31
C PRO A 120 -3.92 2.23 16.46
N ASN A 121 -2.93 2.04 15.57
CA ASN A 121 -1.83 2.98 15.42
C ASN A 121 -2.29 4.25 14.67
N TYR A 122 -1.36 5.16 14.40
CA TYR A 122 -1.64 6.39 13.66
C TYR A 122 -2.36 6.15 12.32
N PHE A 123 -2.09 5.05 11.62
CA PHE A 123 -2.72 4.69 10.34
C PHE A 123 -4.02 3.88 10.48
N GLY A 124 -4.56 3.77 11.69
CA GLY A 124 -5.76 2.98 11.95
C GLY A 124 -5.53 1.47 11.89
N LEU A 125 -4.28 1.02 11.81
CA LEU A 125 -3.96 -0.40 11.78
C LEU A 125 -4.01 -1.01 13.17
N LEU A 126 -4.74 -2.10 13.30
CA LEU A 126 -4.74 -2.92 14.50
C LEU A 126 -3.58 -3.91 14.46
N GLY A 127 -3.10 -4.28 15.63
CA GLY A 127 -2.07 -5.28 15.79
C GLY A 127 -2.29 -6.13 17.05
N THR A 128 -1.52 -7.20 17.16
CA THR A 128 -1.59 -8.14 18.26
C THR A 128 -0.25 -8.26 18.98
N TYR A 129 -0.20 -9.19 19.92
CA TYR A 129 1.01 -9.55 20.65
C TYR A 129 2.22 -9.87 19.74
N ALA A 130 1.98 -10.38 18.52
CA ALA A 130 3.04 -10.70 17.58
C ALA A 130 3.94 -9.48 17.29
N ASN A 131 3.34 -8.31 17.09
CA ASN A 131 4.05 -7.05 16.78
C ASN A 131 4.23 -6.14 18.01
N ARG A 132 4.30 -6.69 19.24
CA ARG A 132 4.57 -5.91 20.45
C ARG A 132 5.99 -5.33 20.46
N ILE A 133 6.18 -4.27 21.24
CA ILE A 133 7.50 -3.67 21.47
C ILE A 133 8.39 -4.63 22.25
N GLU A 134 9.58 -4.90 21.72
CA GLU A 134 10.65 -5.67 22.36
C GLU A 134 12.01 -5.07 22.02
N PRO A 135 13.03 -5.18 22.89
CA PRO A 135 14.39 -4.73 22.58
C PRO A 135 14.93 -5.36 21.28
N LEU A 136 15.53 -4.57 20.40
CA LEU A 136 16.12 -4.98 19.12
C LEU A 136 15.12 -5.43 18.04
N LYS A 137 13.83 -5.49 18.32
CA LYS A 137 12.80 -5.86 17.39
C LYS A 137 12.47 -4.73 16.43
N ARG A 138 12.23 -5.06 15.18
CA ARG A 138 11.78 -4.14 14.13
C ARG A 138 10.25 -4.05 14.14
N PRO A 139 9.65 -2.84 13.99
CA PRO A 139 8.21 -2.71 13.83
C PRO A 139 7.73 -3.27 12.49
N LEU A 140 6.45 -3.61 12.39
CA LEU A 140 5.83 -4.08 11.17
C LEU A 140 5.56 -2.91 10.22
N SER A 141 6.35 -2.79 9.16
CA SER A 141 6.20 -1.75 8.15
C SER A 141 5.10 -2.06 7.14
N SER A 142 4.47 -1.00 6.60
CA SER A 142 3.60 -1.05 5.41
C SER A 142 4.32 -0.65 4.12
N MET A 143 5.59 -0.25 4.19
CA MET A 143 6.39 0.04 3.02
C MET A 143 6.60 -1.23 2.19
N THR A 144 6.29 -1.17 0.90
CA THR A 144 6.34 -2.30 -0.03
C THR A 144 7.05 -1.91 -1.33
N PRO A 145 8.35 -1.52 -1.26
CA PRO A 145 9.13 -1.35 -2.48
C PRO A 145 9.20 -2.69 -3.22
N THR A 146 8.90 -2.69 -4.52
CA THR A 146 8.67 -3.92 -5.28
C THR A 146 9.39 -3.89 -6.63
N ILE A 147 10.02 -5.00 -6.97
CA ILE A 147 10.54 -5.29 -8.31
C ILE A 147 9.85 -6.56 -8.80
N VAL A 148 9.16 -6.47 -9.92
CA VAL A 148 8.46 -7.60 -10.54
C VAL A 148 9.30 -8.14 -11.68
N PHE A 149 9.46 -9.46 -11.73
CA PHE A 149 10.07 -10.19 -12.84
C PHE A 149 9.01 -11.00 -13.58
N ASN A 150 9.09 -11.00 -14.90
CA ASN A 150 8.30 -11.86 -15.76
C ASN A 150 9.26 -12.71 -16.60
N ASN A 151 9.20 -14.06 -16.46
CA ASN A 151 10.15 -14.97 -17.07
C ASN A 151 11.63 -14.58 -16.88
N ASP A 152 12.00 -14.34 -15.63
CA ASP A 152 13.35 -13.95 -15.17
C ASP A 152 13.87 -12.61 -15.74
N LYS A 153 13.00 -11.82 -16.39
CA LYS A 153 13.34 -10.48 -16.84
C LYS A 153 12.65 -9.44 -15.98
N PRO A 154 13.31 -8.33 -15.65
CA PRO A 154 12.66 -7.19 -15.00
C PRO A 154 11.46 -6.74 -15.83
N TYR A 155 10.33 -6.50 -15.17
CA TYR A 155 9.08 -6.15 -15.81
C TYR A 155 8.50 -4.82 -15.29
N LEU A 156 8.58 -4.61 -13.98
CA LEU A 156 8.07 -3.43 -13.31
C LEU A 156 8.87 -3.16 -12.03
N VAL A 157 9.24 -1.92 -11.80
CA VAL A 157 9.77 -1.42 -10.52
C VAL A 157 8.75 -0.41 -9.99
N THR A 158 8.30 -0.56 -8.76
CA THR A 158 7.29 0.31 -8.18
C THR A 158 7.35 0.34 -6.67
N GLY A 159 6.78 1.36 -6.11
CA GLY A 159 6.51 1.54 -4.70
C GLY A 159 5.74 2.83 -4.49
N ALA A 160 5.42 3.13 -3.26
CA ALA A 160 4.56 4.27 -2.95
C ALA A 160 4.89 4.93 -1.61
N GLN A 161 4.44 6.16 -1.45
CA GLN A 161 4.11 6.76 -0.17
C GLN A 161 2.61 6.63 0.10
N GLY A 162 2.18 6.69 1.38
CA GLY A 162 0.76 6.64 1.70
C GLY A 162 0.40 5.84 2.95
N GLY A 163 1.34 5.63 3.88
CA GLY A 163 1.13 4.89 5.12
C GLY A 163 0.60 3.48 4.86
N SER A 164 -0.50 3.09 5.50
CA SER A 164 -1.13 1.77 5.29
C SER A 164 -1.57 1.53 3.84
N ARG A 165 -1.89 2.58 3.09
CA ARG A 165 -2.37 2.50 1.70
C ARG A 165 -1.28 2.15 0.68
N ILE A 166 0.00 2.23 1.06
CA ILE A 166 1.14 1.84 0.21
C ILE A 166 0.93 0.45 -0.39
N ILE A 167 0.57 -0.53 0.44
CA ILE A 167 0.39 -1.93 0.03
C ILE A 167 -0.63 -2.06 -1.10
N THR A 168 -1.77 -1.41 -0.96
CA THR A 168 -2.86 -1.50 -1.93
C THR A 168 -2.64 -0.65 -3.17
N ALA A 169 -1.92 0.47 -3.06
CA ALA A 169 -1.52 1.27 -4.20
C ALA A 169 -0.57 0.48 -5.12
N VAL A 170 0.48 -0.12 -4.54
CA VAL A 170 1.43 -0.98 -5.27
C VAL A 170 0.73 -2.18 -5.90
N LEU A 171 -0.15 -2.86 -5.15
CA LEU A 171 -0.95 -3.97 -5.66
C LEU A 171 -1.76 -3.57 -6.89
N GLN A 172 -2.44 -2.41 -6.85
CA GLN A 172 -3.29 -1.97 -7.96
C GLN A 172 -2.47 -1.59 -9.19
N VAL A 173 -1.30 -0.96 -9.05
CA VAL A 173 -0.40 -0.72 -10.19
C VAL A 173 0.01 -2.03 -10.84
N ILE A 174 0.40 -3.04 -10.04
CA ILE A 174 0.77 -4.37 -10.55
C ILE A 174 -0.41 -5.02 -11.28
N LEU A 175 -1.60 -5.05 -10.68
CA LEU A 175 -2.79 -5.64 -11.29
C LEU A 175 -3.21 -4.90 -12.57
N ASN A 176 -3.17 -3.57 -12.57
CA ASN A 176 -3.51 -2.76 -13.73
C ASN A 176 -2.59 -3.07 -14.91
N TYR A 177 -1.29 -3.13 -14.67
CA TYR A 177 -0.31 -3.34 -15.72
C TYR A 177 -0.21 -4.82 -16.18
N TYR A 178 -0.15 -5.76 -15.23
CA TYR A 178 0.07 -7.17 -15.52
C TYR A 178 -1.22 -7.94 -15.85
N GLU A 179 -2.27 -7.78 -15.03
CA GLU A 179 -3.49 -8.60 -15.14
C GLU A 179 -4.52 -7.95 -16.08
N PHE A 180 -4.68 -6.62 -16.00
CA PHE A 180 -5.66 -5.91 -16.81
C PHE A 180 -5.08 -5.36 -18.12
N GLY A 181 -3.77 -5.46 -18.34
CA GLY A 181 -3.11 -5.09 -19.60
C GLY A 181 -3.20 -3.61 -19.94
N LEU A 182 -3.30 -2.73 -18.92
CA LEU A 182 -3.28 -1.29 -19.13
C LEU A 182 -1.85 -0.83 -19.47
N ASN A 183 -1.71 0.26 -20.22
CA ASN A 183 -0.39 0.84 -20.47
C ASN A 183 0.22 1.43 -19.19
N ALA A 184 1.48 1.87 -19.25
CA ALA A 184 2.23 2.36 -18.10
C ALA A 184 1.52 3.53 -17.38
N GLU A 185 1.07 4.53 -18.14
CA GLU A 185 0.41 5.71 -17.60
C GLU A 185 -0.96 5.37 -17.00
N GLU A 186 -1.80 4.65 -17.74
CA GLU A 186 -3.11 4.22 -17.27
C GLU A 186 -3.01 3.38 -15.99
N SER A 187 -1.97 2.54 -15.87
CA SER A 187 -1.77 1.67 -14.70
C SER A 187 -1.52 2.47 -13.43
N VAL A 188 -0.82 3.59 -13.54
CA VAL A 188 -0.53 4.51 -12.43
C VAL A 188 -1.70 5.47 -12.17
N TYR A 189 -2.35 5.97 -13.24
CA TYR A 189 -3.35 7.04 -13.15
C TYR A 189 -4.74 6.57 -12.79
N LYS A 190 -5.04 5.28 -12.98
CA LYS A 190 -6.36 4.73 -12.64
C LYS A 190 -6.76 5.10 -11.22
N PRO A 191 -8.02 5.51 -10.98
CA PRO A 191 -8.53 5.80 -9.64
C PRO A 191 -8.32 4.61 -8.70
N ARG A 192 -7.76 4.89 -7.53
CA ARG A 192 -7.45 3.86 -6.53
C ARG A 192 -8.51 3.76 -5.47
N TYR A 193 -8.56 2.60 -4.85
CA TYR A 193 -9.37 2.31 -3.69
C TYR A 193 -8.57 1.49 -2.68
N HIS A 194 -9.01 1.53 -1.43
CA HIS A 194 -8.29 0.90 -0.33
C HIS A 194 -9.25 0.37 0.72
N HIS A 195 -9.01 -0.85 1.17
CA HIS A 195 -9.66 -1.47 2.31
C HIS A 195 -8.61 -2.11 3.19
N GLN A 196 -8.65 -1.84 4.51
CA GLN A 196 -7.64 -2.35 5.45
C GLN A 196 -8.24 -3.15 6.63
N TRP A 197 -9.40 -3.79 6.40
CA TRP A 197 -10.17 -4.53 7.39
C TRP A 197 -10.78 -3.60 8.45
N GLN A 198 -9.98 -2.94 9.25
CA GLN A 198 -10.38 -1.90 10.20
C GLN A 198 -9.61 -0.60 9.88
N PRO A 199 -10.31 0.55 9.85
CA PRO A 199 -11.78 0.72 9.92
C PRO A 199 -12.51 0.11 8.72
N GLU A 200 -13.74 -0.35 8.96
CA GLU A 200 -14.55 -1.01 7.93
C GLU A 200 -15.14 -0.02 6.92
N HIS A 201 -14.34 0.38 5.97
CA HIS A 201 -14.83 1.10 4.81
C HIS A 201 -13.91 0.96 3.61
N LEU A 202 -14.50 1.07 2.43
CA LEU A 202 -13.75 1.18 1.20
C LEU A 202 -13.47 2.66 0.92
N MET A 203 -12.21 3.06 1.10
CA MET A 203 -11.75 4.37 0.65
C MET A 203 -11.61 4.36 -0.87
N TYR A 204 -12.13 5.38 -1.57
CA TYR A 204 -12.02 5.47 -3.03
C TYR A 204 -11.77 6.91 -3.49
N GLU A 205 -11.09 7.06 -4.62
CA GLU A 205 -10.73 8.38 -5.15
C GLU A 205 -11.83 8.97 -6.04
N SER A 206 -12.21 8.23 -7.06
CA SER A 206 -13.22 8.67 -8.04
C SER A 206 -13.95 7.45 -8.60
N PHE A 207 -15.22 7.36 -8.30
CA PHE A 207 -16.19 6.47 -8.92
C PHE A 207 -17.35 7.33 -9.44
N ASP A 208 -17.98 6.90 -10.52
CA ASP A 208 -19.24 7.52 -10.96
C ASP A 208 -20.39 7.14 -10.02
N ASP A 209 -21.49 7.88 -10.12
CA ASP A 209 -22.62 7.71 -9.21
C ASP A 209 -23.27 6.32 -9.35
N GLU A 210 -23.29 5.75 -10.56
CA GLU A 210 -23.84 4.42 -10.81
C GLU A 210 -23.03 3.34 -10.06
N LEU A 211 -21.71 3.42 -10.14
CA LEU A 211 -20.80 2.51 -9.44
C LEU A 211 -20.91 2.66 -7.92
N VAL A 212 -21.02 3.90 -7.41
CA VAL A 212 -21.26 4.17 -5.98
C VAL A 212 -22.55 3.54 -5.50
N ASP A 213 -23.64 3.69 -6.27
CA ASP A 213 -24.93 3.08 -5.95
C ASP A 213 -24.88 1.55 -5.95
N GLU A 214 -24.20 0.97 -6.92
CA GLU A 214 -24.05 -0.50 -6.99
C GLU A 214 -23.23 -1.06 -5.81
N LEU A 215 -22.08 -0.46 -5.51
CA LEU A 215 -21.25 -0.87 -4.38
C LEU A 215 -21.99 -0.70 -3.04
N THR A 216 -22.76 0.37 -2.89
CA THR A 216 -23.61 0.58 -1.70
C THR A 216 -24.65 -0.52 -1.56
N LYS A 217 -25.31 -0.92 -2.67
CA LYS A 217 -26.27 -2.07 -2.66
C LYS A 217 -25.57 -3.40 -2.34
N MET A 218 -24.29 -3.53 -2.67
CA MET A 218 -23.46 -4.68 -2.30
C MET A 218 -23.02 -4.65 -0.82
N GLY A 219 -23.34 -3.60 -0.08
CA GLY A 219 -23.07 -3.47 1.34
C GLY A 219 -21.75 -2.80 1.69
N PHE A 220 -21.09 -2.12 0.73
CA PHE A 220 -19.90 -1.33 1.04
C PHE A 220 -20.24 -0.11 1.87
N ASN A 221 -19.47 0.13 2.90
CA ASN A 221 -19.36 1.42 3.55
C ASN A 221 -18.32 2.26 2.79
N LEU A 222 -18.75 3.24 2.01
CA LEU A 222 -17.89 3.99 1.08
C LEU A 222 -17.41 5.30 1.70
N TYR A 223 -16.10 5.55 1.60
CA TYR A 223 -15.48 6.79 2.04
C TYR A 223 -14.65 7.41 0.91
N ARG A 224 -15.10 8.57 0.39
CA ARG A 224 -14.41 9.25 -0.70
C ARG A 224 -13.16 9.96 -0.21
N ARG A 225 -12.02 9.64 -0.84
CA ARG A 225 -10.75 10.34 -0.68
C ARG A 225 -10.31 10.88 -2.05
N PRO A 226 -10.36 12.20 -2.28
CA PRO A 226 -9.95 12.75 -3.58
C PRO A 226 -8.48 12.43 -3.89
N ALA A 227 -8.15 12.31 -5.18
CA ALA A 227 -6.81 12.01 -5.66
C ALA A 227 -5.88 13.24 -5.58
N THR A 228 -5.62 13.71 -4.37
CA THR A 228 -4.73 14.84 -4.07
C THR A 228 -3.65 14.41 -3.11
N TYR A 229 -2.56 15.18 -3.01
CA TYR A 229 -1.41 14.86 -2.16
C TYR A 229 -1.80 14.45 -0.72
N ASP A 230 -2.65 15.24 -0.07
CA ASP A 230 -3.04 15.00 1.33
C ASP A 230 -4.06 13.87 1.52
N PHE A 231 -4.79 13.46 0.47
CA PHE A 231 -5.97 12.59 0.61
C PHE A 231 -5.97 11.37 -0.33
N SER A 232 -4.95 11.19 -1.17
CA SER A 232 -4.90 10.06 -2.11
C SER A 232 -4.83 8.69 -1.42
N ASN A 233 -5.15 7.66 -2.17
CA ASN A 233 -4.92 6.26 -1.77
C ASN A 233 -3.51 5.78 -2.18
N GLY A 234 -2.51 6.57 -1.80
CA GLY A 234 -1.10 6.36 -2.08
C GLY A 234 -0.64 7.10 -3.35
N ILE A 235 0.63 7.48 -3.38
CA ILE A 235 1.31 8.13 -4.51
C ILE A 235 2.47 7.23 -4.91
N THR A 236 2.50 6.78 -6.16
CA THR A 236 3.46 5.80 -6.64
C THR A 236 4.56 6.41 -7.49
N SER A 237 5.71 5.75 -7.55
CA SER A 237 6.75 6.02 -8.54
C SER A 237 7.11 4.70 -9.21
N SER A 238 6.94 4.63 -10.52
CA SER A 238 7.00 3.36 -11.25
C SER A 238 7.85 3.46 -12.51
N ILE A 239 8.57 2.38 -12.82
CA ILE A 239 9.29 2.20 -14.08
C ILE A 239 8.84 0.86 -14.67
N MET A 240 8.31 0.88 -15.88
CA MET A 240 7.93 -0.29 -16.66
C MET A 240 8.99 -0.60 -17.71
N PHE A 241 9.15 -1.89 -18.01
CA PHE A 241 10.09 -2.36 -19.04
C PHE A 241 9.27 -2.82 -20.23
N GLU A 242 9.32 -2.07 -21.34
CA GLU A 242 8.58 -2.34 -22.58
C GLU A 242 9.54 -2.35 -23.78
N ASP A 243 9.61 -3.45 -24.52
CA ASP A 243 10.34 -3.58 -25.80
C ASP A 243 11.75 -2.96 -25.82
N ASN A 244 12.54 -3.20 -24.78
CA ASN A 244 13.88 -2.62 -24.52
C ASN A 244 13.88 -1.12 -24.11
N ASN A 245 12.73 -0.53 -23.87
CA ASN A 245 12.60 0.82 -23.32
C ASN A 245 12.24 0.79 -21.85
N LEU A 246 12.66 1.85 -21.14
CA LEU A 246 12.23 2.14 -19.79
C LEU A 246 11.20 3.26 -19.84
N ILE A 247 10.00 3.01 -19.30
CA ILE A 247 8.95 4.00 -19.21
C ILE A 247 8.75 4.37 -17.75
N GLY A 248 9.26 5.54 -17.36
CA GLY A 248 9.06 6.10 -16.03
C GLY A 248 7.76 6.89 -15.97
N VAL A 249 6.92 6.61 -14.97
CA VAL A 249 5.66 7.31 -14.76
C VAL A 249 5.62 7.99 -13.41
N SER A 250 5.47 9.31 -13.43
CA SER A 250 5.20 10.12 -12.23
C SER A 250 3.72 10.13 -11.93
N ASP A 251 3.38 9.98 -10.66
CA ASP A 251 1.99 9.98 -10.22
C ASP A 251 1.44 11.41 -10.15
N PHE A 252 0.35 11.70 -10.88
CA PHE A 252 -0.27 13.03 -10.92
C PHE A 252 -0.84 13.50 -9.57
N ARG A 253 -0.93 12.60 -8.59
CA ARG A 253 -1.43 12.94 -7.24
C ARG A 253 -0.46 13.80 -6.45
N SER A 254 0.75 13.99 -6.95
CA SER A 254 1.76 14.89 -6.38
C SER A 254 2.54 15.59 -7.47
N ASP A 255 2.68 16.91 -7.35
CA ASP A 255 3.53 17.73 -8.22
C ASP A 255 5.02 17.55 -7.93
N ASP A 256 5.37 16.93 -6.79
CA ASP A 256 6.75 16.71 -6.35
C ASP A 256 7.40 15.46 -6.94
N TYR A 257 6.62 14.59 -7.59
CA TYR A 257 7.11 13.36 -8.20
C TYR A 257 7.47 13.59 -9.67
N LEU A 258 8.69 13.24 -10.03
CA LEU A 258 9.23 13.45 -11.36
C LEU A 258 9.86 12.17 -11.91
N SER A 259 9.58 11.84 -13.17
CA SER A 259 10.27 10.79 -13.92
C SER A 259 11.26 11.43 -14.88
N ILE A 260 12.53 11.04 -14.77
CA ILE A 260 13.62 11.56 -15.60
C ILE A 260 14.33 10.40 -16.27
N GLY A 261 14.43 10.45 -17.60
CA GLY A 261 15.26 9.56 -18.38
C GLY A 261 16.54 10.29 -18.83
N VAL A 262 17.67 9.59 -18.78
CA VAL A 262 18.95 10.09 -19.31
C VAL A 262 19.38 9.16 -20.44
N ASN A 263 19.67 9.71 -21.62
CA ASN A 263 20.21 8.96 -22.73
C ASN A 263 21.68 8.58 -22.49
N LYS A 264 22.09 7.40 -23.00
CA LYS A 264 23.46 6.91 -22.83
C LYS A 264 24.53 7.80 -23.45
N ASP A 265 24.15 8.72 -24.33
CA ASP A 265 25.04 9.59 -25.11
C ASP A 265 25.10 11.02 -24.52
N GLU A 266 24.49 11.28 -23.37
CA GLU A 266 24.58 12.49 -22.56
C GLU A 266 25.32 12.21 -21.24
#